data_5b0306bc4f5add4993bb57243ca9433f
#
_entry.id   5b0306bc4f5add4993bb57243ca9433f
#
_cell.length_a   1.000
_cell.length_b   1.000
_cell.length_c   1.000
_cell.angle_alpha   90.00
_cell.angle_beta   90.00
_cell.angle_gamma   90.00
#
_symmetry.space_group_name_H-M   'P 1'
#
loop_
_entity.id
_entity.type
_entity.pdbx_description
1 polymer ?
#
loop_
_entity_poly.entity_id
_entity_poly.type
_entity_poly.pdbx_seq_one_letter_code
_entity_poly.pdbx_strand_id
1 'polypeptide(L)'
;ENYDSLLNCELVDAVYISTPHTFHADLSIRAAGKGKHILCEKPGAVNFKQGEKVIKAVQDAGVFYKEGFMYRCHPQIPALLELLKNKTIGDITKIISSFGFDMTKVIPEHRLFNKNLAGGAILDVGLYPVSLSRMIAGVQSGKKFVNPIKLSAEAQIGQTGVDEISSAIMEFDNGITAKADTAIMKNMDNNAIIEGTDGKIIIDNPWMPGRDGGPYHSNIRIIKNGHEEIREFKGPEHLFFFEAELSSQSILKEKQQVPHPGMTWEDTLGNLKVLDQWRQKINYKLNED
;
A
#
# COMPACT_ATOMS: atom_id res chain seq x y z
N GLU A 1 -10.37 -23.21 19.99
CA GLU A 1 -10.84 -22.33 18.91
C GLU A 1 -9.73 -22.21 17.86
N ASN A 2 -10.10 -22.21 16.58
CA ASN A 2 -9.18 -22.11 15.45
C ASN A 2 -9.87 -21.30 14.33
N TYR A 3 -9.15 -21.01 13.26
CA TYR A 3 -9.70 -20.24 12.13
C TYR A 3 -10.94 -20.91 11.49
N ASP A 4 -10.97 -22.25 11.42
CA ASP A 4 -12.12 -22.95 10.84
C ASP A 4 -13.40 -22.77 11.67
N SER A 5 -13.30 -22.74 12.98
CA SER A 5 -14.44 -22.47 13.87
C SER A 5 -15.03 -21.09 13.60
N LEU A 6 -14.16 -20.06 13.42
CA LEU A 6 -14.59 -18.70 13.07
C LEU A 6 -15.25 -18.65 11.68
N LEU A 7 -14.60 -19.25 10.68
CA LEU A 7 -15.09 -19.24 9.30
C LEU A 7 -16.40 -20.01 9.11
N ASN A 8 -16.66 -21.04 9.91
CA ASN A 8 -17.92 -21.79 9.88
C ASN A 8 -19.02 -21.17 10.75
N CYS A 9 -18.74 -20.09 11.50
CA CYS A 9 -19.75 -19.44 12.34
C CYS A 9 -20.74 -18.65 11.46
N GLU A 10 -22.03 -18.99 11.54
CA GLU A 10 -23.11 -18.32 10.79
C GLU A 10 -23.36 -16.87 11.24
N LEU A 11 -22.94 -16.51 12.47
CA LEU A 11 -23.09 -15.16 13.02
C LEU A 11 -21.99 -14.19 12.56
N VAL A 12 -21.02 -14.67 11.78
CA VAL A 12 -19.89 -13.87 11.27
C VAL A 12 -20.11 -13.62 9.78
N ASP A 13 -20.34 -12.36 9.38
CA ASP A 13 -20.52 -11.98 7.99
C ASP A 13 -19.19 -11.55 7.34
N ALA A 14 -18.27 -10.95 8.11
CA ALA A 14 -17.01 -10.43 7.65
C ALA A 14 -15.86 -10.79 8.58
N VAL A 15 -14.66 -10.92 8.02
CA VAL A 15 -13.43 -11.19 8.77
C VAL A 15 -12.35 -10.16 8.48
N TYR A 16 -11.60 -9.80 9.52
CA TYR A 16 -10.36 -9.04 9.41
C TYR A 16 -9.17 -9.98 9.57
N ILE A 17 -8.33 -10.07 8.55
CA ILE A 17 -7.16 -10.95 8.52
C ILE A 17 -5.91 -10.10 8.80
N SER A 18 -5.31 -10.30 9.98
CA SER A 18 -4.11 -9.57 10.46
C SER A 18 -2.99 -10.49 10.90
N THR A 19 -2.90 -11.65 10.29
CA THR A 19 -1.86 -12.67 10.51
C THR A 19 -0.52 -12.25 9.88
N PRO A 20 0.59 -12.99 10.05
CA PRO A 20 1.78 -12.79 9.22
C PRO A 20 1.49 -12.99 7.72
N HIS A 21 2.28 -12.32 6.87
CA HIS A 21 2.05 -12.17 5.43
C HIS A 21 1.75 -13.47 4.69
N THR A 22 2.48 -14.54 5.00
CA THR A 22 2.35 -15.84 4.32
C THR A 22 1.00 -16.54 4.52
N PHE A 23 0.22 -16.13 5.52
CA PHE A 23 -1.11 -16.70 5.79
C PHE A 23 -2.25 -15.94 5.11
N HIS A 24 -2.02 -14.71 4.61
CA HIS A 24 -3.06 -13.84 4.09
C HIS A 24 -3.81 -14.47 2.93
N ALA A 25 -3.10 -15.02 1.95
CA ALA A 25 -3.72 -15.59 0.75
C ALA A 25 -4.56 -16.83 1.08
N ASP A 26 -4.03 -17.78 1.87
CA ASP A 26 -4.76 -18.99 2.24
C ASP A 26 -6.03 -18.66 3.05
N LEU A 27 -5.89 -17.84 4.07
CA LEU A 27 -7.03 -17.44 4.90
C LEU A 27 -8.09 -16.65 4.12
N SER A 28 -7.67 -15.79 3.19
CA SER A 28 -8.61 -15.07 2.32
C SER A 28 -9.37 -16.01 1.39
N ILE A 29 -8.70 -16.99 0.77
CA ILE A 29 -9.35 -18.00 -0.09
C ILE A 29 -10.33 -18.86 0.72
N ARG A 30 -9.94 -19.31 1.91
CA ARG A 30 -10.80 -20.09 2.81
C ARG A 30 -12.01 -19.27 3.28
N ALA A 31 -11.81 -18.00 3.66
CA ALA A 31 -12.89 -17.11 4.05
C ALA A 31 -13.89 -16.87 2.91
N ALA A 32 -13.39 -16.62 1.69
CA ALA A 32 -14.22 -16.49 0.49
C ALA A 32 -15.03 -17.76 0.24
N GLY A 33 -14.41 -18.96 0.33
CA GLY A 33 -15.09 -20.23 0.18
C GLY A 33 -16.18 -20.52 1.25
N LYS A 34 -16.20 -19.74 2.34
CA LYS A 34 -17.23 -19.75 3.37
C LYS A 34 -18.22 -18.59 3.28
N GLY A 35 -18.17 -17.83 2.17
CA GLY A 35 -19.06 -16.71 1.94
C GLY A 35 -18.80 -15.49 2.83
N LYS A 36 -17.60 -15.39 3.46
CA LYS A 36 -17.27 -14.28 4.35
C LYS A 36 -16.70 -13.10 3.56
N HIS A 37 -17.13 -11.89 3.88
CA HIS A 37 -16.49 -10.66 3.42
C HIS A 37 -15.13 -10.50 4.10
N ILE A 38 -14.16 -9.85 3.40
CA ILE A 38 -12.76 -9.89 3.82
C ILE A 38 -12.14 -8.49 3.77
N LEU A 39 -11.62 -8.04 4.92
CA LEU A 39 -10.59 -7.02 5.01
C LEU A 39 -9.28 -7.73 5.38
N CYS A 40 -8.30 -7.72 4.48
CA CYS A 40 -7.02 -8.40 4.70
C CYS A 40 -5.89 -7.37 4.82
N GLU A 41 -5.08 -7.48 5.88
CA GLU A 41 -3.87 -6.66 6.00
C GLU A 41 -2.95 -6.81 4.79
N LYS A 42 -2.17 -5.77 4.57
CA LYS A 42 -1.15 -5.71 3.52
C LYS A 42 0.12 -6.52 3.91
N PRO A 43 0.81 -7.08 2.92
CA PRO A 43 0.36 -7.32 1.55
C PRO A 43 -0.76 -8.36 1.52
N GLY A 44 -1.78 -8.17 0.70
CA GLY A 44 -2.90 -9.11 0.59
C GLY A 44 -2.49 -10.52 0.14
N ALA A 45 -1.29 -10.63 -0.44
CA ALA A 45 -0.58 -11.87 -0.76
C ALA A 45 0.92 -11.56 -0.86
N VAL A 46 1.79 -12.56 -0.77
CA VAL A 46 3.24 -12.35 -0.81
C VAL A 46 3.82 -12.24 -2.23
N ASN A 47 3.05 -12.57 -3.25
CA ASN A 47 3.40 -12.40 -4.66
C ASN A 47 2.15 -12.27 -5.55
N PHE A 48 2.36 -11.88 -6.80
CA PHE A 48 1.31 -11.68 -7.80
C PHE A 48 0.47 -12.95 -8.03
N LYS A 49 1.12 -14.12 -8.16
CA LYS A 49 0.45 -15.40 -8.42
C LYS A 49 -0.51 -15.81 -7.28
N GLN A 50 -0.14 -15.55 -6.03
CA GLN A 50 -1.05 -15.77 -4.90
C GLN A 50 -2.19 -14.75 -4.91
N GLY A 51 -1.90 -13.48 -5.23
CA GLY A 51 -2.91 -12.43 -5.36
C GLY A 51 -3.97 -12.77 -6.41
N GLU A 52 -3.57 -13.30 -7.58
CA GLU A 52 -4.52 -13.77 -8.61
C GLU A 52 -5.46 -14.85 -8.06
N LYS A 53 -4.95 -15.80 -7.28
CA LYS A 53 -5.78 -16.86 -6.65
C LYS A 53 -6.78 -16.28 -5.65
N VAL A 54 -6.37 -15.30 -4.84
CA VAL A 54 -7.25 -14.62 -3.88
C VAL A 54 -8.36 -13.90 -4.65
N ILE A 55 -8.01 -13.07 -5.64
CA ILE A 55 -9.00 -12.31 -6.40
C ILE A 55 -9.98 -13.25 -7.13
N LYS A 56 -9.48 -14.33 -7.72
CA LYS A 56 -10.36 -15.32 -8.34
C LYS A 56 -11.32 -15.96 -7.32
N ALA A 57 -10.84 -16.35 -6.15
CA ALA A 57 -11.68 -16.97 -5.12
C ALA A 57 -12.78 -16.03 -4.62
N VAL A 58 -12.48 -14.74 -4.41
CA VAL A 58 -13.47 -13.75 -3.97
C VAL A 58 -14.47 -13.40 -5.06
N GLN A 59 -14.05 -13.40 -6.34
CA GLN A 59 -14.94 -13.23 -7.49
C GLN A 59 -15.91 -14.41 -7.62
N ASP A 60 -15.38 -15.64 -7.58
CA ASP A 60 -16.19 -16.87 -7.69
C ASP A 60 -17.22 -16.99 -6.54
N ALA A 61 -16.86 -16.52 -5.35
CA ALA A 61 -17.74 -16.54 -4.15
C ALA A 61 -18.68 -15.33 -4.08
N GLY A 62 -18.50 -14.29 -4.87
CA GLY A 62 -19.31 -13.09 -4.86
C GLY A 62 -19.17 -12.24 -3.59
N VAL A 63 -18.07 -12.40 -2.81
CA VAL A 63 -17.86 -11.70 -1.55
C VAL A 63 -17.04 -10.42 -1.73
N PHE A 64 -17.14 -9.53 -0.74
CA PHE A 64 -16.30 -8.34 -0.66
C PHE A 64 -14.88 -8.72 -0.27
N TYR A 65 -13.89 -8.10 -0.93
CA TYR A 65 -12.48 -8.16 -0.55
C TYR A 65 -11.81 -6.81 -0.71
N LYS A 66 -11.03 -6.43 0.30
CA LYS A 66 -10.17 -5.24 0.29
C LYS A 66 -8.83 -5.55 0.95
N GLU A 67 -7.74 -5.15 0.30
CA GLU A 67 -6.40 -5.11 0.89
C GLU A 67 -6.25 -3.87 1.80
N GLY A 68 -5.63 -4.05 2.96
CA GLY A 68 -5.50 -3.08 4.04
C GLY A 68 -4.48 -1.98 3.75
N PHE A 69 -4.80 -1.05 2.86
CA PHE A 69 -4.04 0.18 2.64
C PHE A 69 -4.77 1.37 3.24
N MET A 70 -4.68 1.51 4.55
CA MET A 70 -5.43 2.50 5.33
C MET A 70 -5.22 3.94 4.84
N TYR A 71 -3.99 4.30 4.42
CA TYR A 71 -3.68 5.64 3.95
C TYR A 71 -4.49 6.04 2.71
N ARG A 72 -4.85 5.06 1.85
CA ARG A 72 -5.64 5.27 0.62
C ARG A 72 -7.07 5.71 0.92
N CYS A 73 -7.54 5.45 2.14
CA CYS A 73 -8.89 5.83 2.60
C CYS A 73 -8.90 7.19 3.30
N HIS A 74 -7.73 7.75 3.64
CA HIS A 74 -7.61 9.02 4.35
C HIS A 74 -8.00 10.21 3.46
N PRO A 75 -8.70 11.25 3.99
CA PRO A 75 -9.17 12.41 3.21
C PRO A 75 -8.10 13.17 2.44
N GLN A 76 -6.83 13.14 2.86
CA GLN A 76 -5.72 13.78 2.13
C GLN A 76 -5.52 13.19 0.72
N ILE A 77 -5.87 11.92 0.49
CA ILE A 77 -5.62 11.26 -0.80
C ILE A 77 -6.54 11.76 -1.91
N PRO A 78 -7.88 11.80 -1.75
CA PRO A 78 -8.74 12.43 -2.76
C PRO A 78 -8.37 13.90 -3.00
N ALA A 79 -7.98 14.66 -1.97
CA ALA A 79 -7.53 16.05 -2.13
C ALA A 79 -6.22 16.15 -2.92
N LEU A 80 -5.25 15.26 -2.68
CA LEU A 80 -4.04 15.16 -3.50
C LEU A 80 -4.38 14.90 -4.97
N LEU A 81 -5.25 13.92 -5.23
CA LEU A 81 -5.63 13.57 -6.60
C LEU A 81 -6.33 14.73 -7.32
N GLU A 82 -7.14 15.50 -6.60
CA GLU A 82 -7.78 16.71 -7.14
C GLU A 82 -6.73 17.76 -7.53
N LEU A 83 -5.77 18.05 -6.66
CA LEU A 83 -4.67 18.98 -6.96
C LEU A 83 -3.90 18.56 -8.22
N LEU A 84 -3.58 17.30 -8.34
CA LEU A 84 -2.83 16.76 -9.49
C LEU A 84 -3.66 16.78 -10.78
N LYS A 85 -4.96 16.43 -10.72
CA LYS A 85 -5.88 16.53 -11.87
C LYS A 85 -6.04 17.97 -12.37
N ASN A 86 -6.08 18.93 -11.44
CA ASN A 86 -6.16 20.36 -11.75
C ASN A 86 -4.80 20.94 -12.19
N LYS A 87 -3.76 20.12 -12.35
CA LYS A 87 -2.41 20.54 -12.73
C LYS A 87 -1.87 21.69 -11.86
N THR A 88 -2.14 21.67 -10.56
CA THR A 88 -1.72 22.73 -9.61
C THR A 88 -0.21 22.98 -9.67
N ILE A 89 0.60 21.94 -9.91
CA ILE A 89 2.05 22.01 -10.08
C ILE A 89 2.51 21.77 -11.53
N GLY A 90 1.62 21.94 -12.50
CA GLY A 90 1.90 21.59 -13.90
C GLY A 90 1.86 20.09 -14.17
N ASP A 91 2.62 19.66 -15.18
CA ASP A 91 2.75 18.22 -15.49
C ASP A 91 3.72 17.56 -14.51
N ILE A 92 3.35 16.37 -14.02
CA ILE A 92 4.15 15.62 -13.04
C ILE A 92 5.40 15.08 -13.77
N THR A 93 6.57 15.28 -13.18
CA THR A 93 7.85 14.82 -13.73
C THR A 93 8.51 13.77 -12.85
N LYS A 94 8.39 13.92 -11.52
CA LYS A 94 9.08 13.03 -10.59
C LYS A 94 8.30 12.84 -9.30
N ILE A 95 8.44 11.64 -8.73
CA ILE A 95 7.89 11.28 -7.42
C ILE A 95 9.04 10.74 -6.58
N ILE A 96 9.18 11.23 -5.34
CA ILE A 96 10.17 10.75 -4.37
C ILE A 96 9.41 10.42 -3.11
N SER A 97 9.50 9.19 -2.63
CA SER A 97 8.83 8.81 -1.40
C SER A 97 9.63 7.78 -0.61
N SER A 98 9.51 7.86 0.70
CA SER A 98 10.18 6.94 1.60
C SER A 98 9.25 6.45 2.69
N PHE A 99 9.43 5.20 3.09
CA PHE A 99 8.85 4.67 4.31
C PHE A 99 9.84 3.72 4.97
N GLY A 100 10.32 4.10 6.14
CA GLY A 100 11.27 3.30 6.90
C GLY A 100 11.30 3.67 8.38
N PHE A 101 11.67 2.69 9.15
CA PHE A 101 11.89 2.79 10.60
C PHE A 101 13.09 1.92 11.00
N ASP A 102 13.66 2.23 12.15
CA ASP A 102 14.78 1.46 12.69
C ASP A 102 14.30 0.56 13.83
N MET A 103 14.31 -0.75 13.59
CA MET A 103 14.05 -1.76 14.62
C MET A 103 15.18 -1.87 15.64
N THR A 104 16.28 -1.14 15.44
CA THR A 104 17.48 -1.09 16.31
C THR A 104 18.17 -2.43 16.52
N LYS A 105 17.45 -3.54 16.48
CA LYS A 105 17.95 -4.88 16.71
C LYS A 105 17.28 -5.89 15.79
N VAL A 106 18.10 -6.75 15.20
CA VAL A 106 17.63 -7.92 14.44
C VAL A 106 17.19 -9.00 15.41
N ILE A 107 15.93 -9.42 15.30
CA ILE A 107 15.32 -10.54 16.05
C ILE A 107 14.86 -11.55 15.00
N PRO A 108 15.60 -12.65 14.75
CA PRO A 108 15.32 -13.57 13.65
C PRO A 108 13.90 -14.18 13.64
N GLU A 109 13.31 -14.37 14.83
CA GLU A 109 11.95 -14.92 14.99
C GLU A 109 10.86 -13.88 14.75
N HIS A 110 11.19 -12.60 14.81
CA HIS A 110 10.22 -11.53 14.56
C HIS A 110 9.83 -11.52 13.08
N ARG A 111 8.53 -11.31 12.79
CA ARG A 111 7.97 -11.37 11.43
C ARG A 111 8.74 -10.55 10.38
N LEU A 112 9.34 -9.42 10.77
CA LEU A 112 10.11 -8.54 9.87
C LEU A 112 11.43 -9.15 9.40
N PHE A 113 12.05 -9.98 10.25
CA PHE A 113 13.34 -10.60 9.97
C PHE A 113 13.23 -12.08 9.60
N ASN A 114 12.04 -12.65 9.66
CA ASN A 114 11.82 -14.06 9.35
C ASN A 114 11.43 -14.21 7.87
N LYS A 115 12.36 -14.74 7.08
CA LYS A 115 12.15 -15.00 5.65
C LYS A 115 11.00 -15.97 5.38
N ASN A 116 10.76 -16.95 6.28
CA ASN A 116 9.65 -17.90 6.16
C ASN A 116 8.27 -17.26 6.43
N LEU A 117 8.25 -16.03 6.94
CA LEU A 117 7.04 -15.23 7.11
C LEU A 117 6.94 -14.08 6.08
N ALA A 118 7.76 -14.15 5.01
CA ALA A 118 7.89 -13.12 4.00
C ALA A 118 8.24 -11.75 4.62
N GLY A 119 9.25 -11.72 5.52
CA GLY A 119 9.79 -10.52 6.13
C GLY A 119 10.51 -9.62 5.11
N GLY A 120 11.06 -8.53 5.58
CA GLY A 120 11.79 -7.55 4.79
C GLY A 120 11.03 -6.26 4.58
N ALA A 121 11.76 -5.22 4.21
CA ALA A 121 11.26 -3.85 4.08
C ALA A 121 10.31 -3.69 2.89
N ILE A 122 10.59 -4.35 1.76
CA ILE A 122 9.77 -4.22 0.54
C ILE A 122 8.32 -4.62 0.81
N LEU A 123 8.09 -5.80 1.42
CA LEU A 123 6.73 -6.31 1.67
C LEU A 123 6.09 -5.69 2.92
N ASP A 124 6.85 -5.16 3.88
CA ASP A 124 6.25 -4.52 5.04
C ASP A 124 5.87 -3.05 4.78
N VAL A 125 6.79 -2.24 4.25
CA VAL A 125 6.57 -0.80 4.06
C VAL A 125 6.89 -0.29 2.65
N GLY A 126 7.67 -0.98 1.83
CA GLY A 126 7.99 -0.58 0.45
C GLY A 126 6.78 -0.60 -0.49
N LEU A 127 5.77 -1.40 -0.16
CA LEU A 127 4.51 -1.46 -0.90
C LEU A 127 3.73 -0.14 -0.91
N TYR A 128 3.91 0.73 0.10
CA TYR A 128 3.25 2.04 0.19
C TYR A 128 3.79 3.04 -0.83
N PRO A 129 5.13 3.29 -0.93
CA PRO A 129 5.72 4.11 -1.98
C PRO A 129 5.38 3.63 -3.40
N VAL A 130 5.36 2.31 -3.63
CA VAL A 130 4.95 1.73 -4.92
C VAL A 130 3.50 2.05 -5.24
N SER A 131 2.59 1.81 -4.31
CA SER A 131 1.16 2.08 -4.46
C SER A 131 0.88 3.56 -4.75
N LEU A 132 1.54 4.47 -4.02
CA LEU A 132 1.41 5.92 -4.22
C LEU A 132 1.92 6.34 -5.59
N SER A 133 3.11 5.88 -5.98
CA SER A 133 3.73 6.23 -7.27
C SER A 133 2.87 5.78 -8.46
N ARG A 134 2.33 4.55 -8.40
CA ARG A 134 1.43 4.02 -9.44
C ARG A 134 0.15 4.83 -9.57
N MET A 135 -0.45 5.23 -8.46
CA MET A 135 -1.66 6.04 -8.42
C MET A 135 -1.40 7.45 -8.98
N ILE A 136 -0.34 8.12 -8.55
CA ILE A 136 0.02 9.47 -9.02
C ILE A 136 0.34 9.46 -10.52
N ALA A 137 1.15 8.52 -10.99
CA ALA A 137 1.45 8.36 -12.41
C ALA A 137 0.19 8.10 -13.24
N GLY A 138 -0.79 7.42 -12.67
CA GLY A 138 -2.10 7.20 -13.30
C GLY A 138 -2.86 8.49 -13.58
N VAL A 139 -2.79 9.47 -12.68
CA VAL A 139 -3.50 10.77 -12.85
C VAL A 139 -3.12 11.43 -14.18
N GLN A 140 -1.82 11.53 -14.48
CA GLN A 140 -1.34 12.18 -15.72
C GLN A 140 -1.74 11.41 -16.98
N SER A 141 -1.96 10.11 -16.88
CA SER A 141 -2.44 9.26 -17.98
C SER A 141 -3.99 9.21 -18.07
N GLY A 142 -4.72 9.94 -17.22
CA GLY A 142 -6.18 9.86 -17.13
C GLY A 142 -6.69 8.49 -16.65
N LYS A 143 -5.85 7.74 -15.94
CA LYS A 143 -6.15 6.40 -15.40
C LYS A 143 -6.17 6.42 -13.87
N LYS A 144 -6.74 5.40 -13.26
CA LYS A 144 -6.74 5.23 -11.80
C LYS A 144 -5.32 4.96 -11.26
N PHE A 145 -4.55 4.20 -12.00
CA PHE A 145 -3.13 3.89 -11.76
C PHE A 145 -2.49 3.38 -13.06
N VAL A 146 -1.17 3.36 -13.09
CA VAL A 146 -0.37 2.73 -14.15
C VAL A 146 0.79 1.96 -13.54
N ASN A 147 1.26 0.91 -14.21
CA ASN A 147 2.45 0.18 -13.78
C ASN A 147 3.70 0.79 -14.44
N PRO A 148 4.87 0.74 -13.78
CA PRO A 148 6.11 1.15 -14.42
C PRO A 148 6.45 0.22 -15.60
N ILE A 149 7.06 0.80 -16.63
CA ILE A 149 7.57 0.06 -17.79
C ILE A 149 9.00 -0.42 -17.56
N LYS A 150 9.73 0.21 -16.62
CA LYS A 150 11.08 -0.19 -16.21
C LYS A 150 11.26 0.02 -14.70
N LEU A 151 12.00 -0.88 -14.09
CA LEU A 151 12.38 -0.82 -12.69
C LEU A 151 13.83 -1.26 -12.52
N SER A 152 14.59 -0.45 -11.79
CA SER A 152 15.90 -0.79 -11.24
C SER A 152 15.86 -0.69 -9.73
N ALA A 153 16.65 -1.51 -9.03
CA ALA A 153 16.65 -1.52 -7.58
C ALA A 153 17.99 -1.96 -7.00
N GLU A 154 18.23 -1.55 -5.76
CA GLU A 154 19.33 -1.98 -4.92
C GLU A 154 18.84 -2.26 -3.51
N ALA A 155 19.55 -3.10 -2.76
CA ALA A 155 19.21 -3.42 -1.38
C ALA A 155 20.42 -3.83 -0.55
N GLN A 156 20.29 -3.63 0.75
CA GLN A 156 21.08 -4.27 1.78
C GLN A 156 20.29 -5.45 2.32
N ILE A 157 20.78 -6.67 2.04
CA ILE A 157 20.23 -7.90 2.59
C ILE A 157 20.87 -8.16 3.95
N GLY A 158 20.07 -8.34 4.97
CA GLY A 158 20.52 -8.60 6.32
C GLY A 158 20.96 -10.05 6.55
N GLN A 159 21.46 -10.33 7.75
CA GLN A 159 21.96 -11.64 8.13
C GLN A 159 20.89 -12.76 8.12
N THR A 160 19.62 -12.42 8.21
CA THR A 160 18.48 -13.37 8.13
C THR A 160 18.02 -13.62 6.70
N GLY A 161 18.66 -12.97 5.72
CA GLY A 161 18.36 -13.12 4.29
C GLY A 161 17.14 -12.33 3.81
N VAL A 162 16.61 -11.38 4.61
CA VAL A 162 15.59 -10.43 4.19
C VAL A 162 16.22 -9.10 3.78
N ASP A 163 15.51 -8.32 2.99
CA ASP A 163 15.89 -6.95 2.65
C ASP A 163 15.63 -6.02 3.84
N GLU A 164 16.69 -5.43 4.39
CA GLU A 164 16.61 -4.52 5.53
C GLU A 164 16.49 -3.05 5.09
N ILE A 165 17.14 -2.69 4.00
CA ILE A 165 17.08 -1.38 3.36
C ILE A 165 17.04 -1.62 1.86
N SER A 166 16.11 -0.97 1.14
CA SER A 166 16.03 -1.10 -0.31
C SER A 166 15.56 0.19 -0.97
N SER A 167 16.00 0.40 -2.21
CA SER A 167 15.61 1.53 -3.06
C SER A 167 15.23 1.02 -4.44
N ALA A 168 14.15 1.55 -5.01
CA ALA A 168 13.76 1.29 -6.38
C ALA A 168 13.56 2.60 -7.15
N ILE A 169 13.95 2.59 -8.43
CA ILE A 169 13.63 3.62 -9.40
C ILE A 169 12.69 3.01 -10.44
N MET A 170 11.55 3.62 -10.61
CA MET A 170 10.50 3.24 -11.55
C MET A 170 10.37 4.28 -12.65
N GLU A 171 10.29 3.85 -13.89
CA GLU A 171 10.01 4.70 -15.05
C GLU A 171 8.64 4.34 -15.61
N PHE A 172 7.79 5.35 -15.88
CA PHE A 172 6.45 5.17 -16.42
C PHE A 172 6.40 5.60 -17.89
N ASP A 173 5.44 5.06 -18.65
CA ASP A 173 5.27 5.33 -20.09
C ASP A 173 4.93 6.79 -20.41
N ASN A 174 4.41 7.54 -19.44
CA ASN A 174 4.09 8.97 -19.52
C ASN A 174 5.27 9.90 -19.16
N GLY A 175 6.48 9.37 -19.03
CA GLY A 175 7.71 10.11 -18.75
C GLY A 175 7.97 10.42 -17.27
N ILE A 176 7.04 10.06 -16.38
CA ILE A 176 7.25 10.20 -14.92
C ILE A 176 8.29 9.21 -14.44
N THR A 177 9.18 9.66 -13.55
CA THR A 177 10.07 8.80 -12.78
C THR A 177 9.66 8.79 -11.32
N ALA A 178 9.79 7.65 -10.63
CA ALA A 178 9.56 7.58 -9.19
C ALA A 178 10.71 6.87 -8.49
N LYS A 179 11.14 7.45 -7.36
CA LYS A 179 12.07 6.82 -6.41
C LYS A 179 11.29 6.39 -5.17
N ALA A 180 11.41 5.12 -4.81
CA ALA A 180 10.83 4.53 -3.62
C ALA A 180 11.94 4.00 -2.73
N ASP A 181 12.10 4.57 -1.54
CA ASP A 181 13.04 4.12 -0.53
C ASP A 181 12.30 3.44 0.63
N THR A 182 12.84 2.32 1.11
CA THR A 182 12.21 1.57 2.20
C THR A 182 13.24 0.95 3.15
N ALA A 183 12.93 0.87 4.44
CA ALA A 183 13.80 0.27 5.44
C ALA A 183 13.04 -0.24 6.68
N ILE A 184 13.58 -1.31 7.28
CA ILE A 184 13.20 -1.78 8.63
C ILE A 184 14.36 -1.64 9.64
N MET A 185 15.53 -1.22 9.17
CA MET A 185 16.75 -1.00 9.98
C MET A 185 17.33 0.40 9.81
N LYS A 186 16.51 1.36 9.37
CA LYS A 186 16.92 2.76 9.22
C LYS A 186 15.69 3.66 9.26
N ASN A 187 15.71 4.69 10.11
CA ASN A 187 14.71 5.75 10.04
C ASN A 187 14.85 6.53 8.74
N MET A 188 13.71 6.86 8.13
CA MET A 188 13.61 7.68 6.92
C MET A 188 12.70 8.88 7.17
N ASP A 189 12.66 9.82 6.25
CA ASP A 189 11.80 11.02 6.37
C ASP A 189 10.30 10.68 6.36
N ASN A 190 9.94 9.51 5.82
CA ASN A 190 8.57 9.02 5.76
C ASN A 190 7.59 9.99 5.10
N ASN A 191 8.06 10.66 4.05
CA ASN A 191 7.32 11.66 3.30
C ASN A 191 7.10 11.25 1.83
N ALA A 192 6.37 12.08 1.11
CA ALA A 192 6.26 12.00 -0.35
C ALA A 192 6.41 13.40 -0.95
N ILE A 193 7.25 13.51 -1.97
CA ILE A 193 7.51 14.73 -2.75
C ILE A 193 7.11 14.43 -4.19
N ILE A 194 6.25 15.27 -4.75
CA ILE A 194 5.79 15.20 -6.13
C ILE A 194 6.25 16.47 -6.83
N GLU A 195 7.15 16.31 -7.78
CA GLU A 195 7.69 17.42 -8.57
C GLU A 195 6.92 17.52 -9.90
N GLY A 196 6.54 18.74 -10.25
CA GLY A 196 5.91 19.07 -11.52
C GLY A 196 6.66 20.20 -12.23
N THR A 197 6.21 20.56 -13.43
CA THR A 197 6.83 21.61 -14.25
C THR A 197 6.75 23.00 -13.63
N ASP A 198 5.73 23.26 -12.80
CA ASP A 198 5.42 24.58 -12.24
C ASP A 198 5.61 24.66 -10.72
N GLY A 199 5.96 23.56 -10.06
CA GLY A 199 6.11 23.53 -8.61
C GLY A 199 6.23 22.13 -8.06
N LYS A 200 6.02 21.99 -6.75
CA LYS A 200 6.02 20.68 -6.08
C LYS A 200 4.96 20.58 -4.99
N ILE A 201 4.53 19.38 -4.72
CA ILE A 201 3.69 19.03 -3.58
C ILE A 201 4.52 18.17 -2.62
N ILE A 202 4.42 18.46 -1.32
CA ILE A 202 5.03 17.65 -0.26
C ILE A 202 3.94 17.17 0.70
N ILE A 203 3.96 15.88 1.02
CA ILE A 203 3.12 15.29 2.06
C ILE A 203 4.06 14.80 3.15
N ASP A 204 4.04 15.46 4.31
CA ASP A 204 4.99 15.20 5.38
C ASP A 204 4.74 13.85 6.09
N ASN A 205 3.48 13.39 6.13
CA ASN A 205 3.11 12.07 6.64
C ASN A 205 2.02 11.45 5.77
N PRO A 206 2.38 10.87 4.61
CA PRO A 206 1.40 10.23 3.73
C PRO A 206 0.86 8.91 4.28
N TRP A 207 1.62 8.20 5.14
CA TRP A 207 1.35 6.81 5.48
C TRP A 207 0.51 6.64 6.74
N MET A 208 0.79 7.42 7.78
CA MET A 208 0.33 7.17 9.14
C MET A 208 -0.33 8.39 9.84
N PRO A 209 -1.11 9.24 9.14
CA PRO A 209 -1.73 10.40 9.81
C PRO A 209 -2.75 9.93 10.85
N GLY A 210 -2.52 10.27 12.13
CA GLY A 210 -3.42 9.90 13.23
C GLY A 210 -3.40 8.44 13.67
N ARG A 211 -2.33 7.69 13.36
CA ARG A 211 -2.23 6.27 13.77
C ARG A 211 -2.11 6.08 15.29
N ASP A 212 -1.41 6.96 15.96
CA ASP A 212 -0.98 6.74 17.35
C ASP A 212 -2.06 7.13 18.40
N GLY A 213 -3.33 6.83 18.09
CA GLY A 213 -4.45 6.91 19.03
C GLY A 213 -5.03 8.30 19.24
N GLY A 214 -4.63 9.27 18.45
CA GLY A 214 -5.12 10.65 18.51
C GLY A 214 -5.99 11.04 17.33
N PRO A 215 -6.56 12.25 17.37
CA PRO A 215 -7.15 12.86 16.19
C PRO A 215 -6.09 12.95 15.07
N TYR A 216 -6.49 12.70 13.83
CA TYR A 216 -5.54 12.87 12.73
C TYR A 216 -5.25 14.35 12.47
N HIS A 217 -3.99 14.61 12.16
CA HIS A 217 -3.53 15.90 11.63
C HIS A 217 -2.48 15.60 10.56
N SER A 218 -2.75 16.03 9.33
CA SER A 218 -1.82 15.90 8.20
C SER A 218 -1.89 17.12 7.30
N ASN A 219 -0.84 17.31 6.50
CA ASN A 219 -0.68 18.47 5.64
C ASN A 219 -0.31 18.04 4.23
N ILE A 220 -0.85 18.78 3.26
CA ILE A 220 -0.34 18.83 1.89
C ILE A 220 0.24 20.23 1.70
N ARG A 221 1.54 20.33 1.45
CA ARG A 221 2.27 21.55 1.19
C ARG A 221 2.44 21.72 -0.32
N ILE A 222 2.00 22.84 -0.87
CA ILE A 222 2.08 23.17 -2.28
C ILE A 222 3.07 24.32 -2.43
N ILE A 223 4.17 24.11 -3.15
CA ILE A 223 5.22 25.11 -3.33
C ILE A 223 5.29 25.47 -4.82
N LYS A 224 4.98 26.71 -5.15
CA LYS A 224 4.95 27.25 -6.50
C LYS A 224 5.44 28.69 -6.54
N ASN A 225 6.34 29.03 -7.46
CA ASN A 225 6.87 30.41 -7.63
C ASN A 225 7.42 31.04 -6.33
N GLY A 226 8.04 30.22 -5.47
CA GLY A 226 8.57 30.66 -4.18
C GLY A 226 7.53 30.87 -3.07
N HIS A 227 6.26 30.64 -3.35
CA HIS A 227 5.18 30.68 -2.37
C HIS A 227 4.81 29.28 -1.91
N GLU A 228 4.45 29.16 -0.62
CA GLU A 228 3.96 27.93 -0.02
C GLU A 228 2.50 28.10 0.42
N GLU A 229 1.64 27.18 -0.01
CA GLU A 229 0.27 26.99 0.48
C GLU A 229 0.22 25.70 1.27
N ILE A 230 -0.42 25.69 2.43
CA ILE A 230 -0.61 24.50 3.27
C ILE A 230 -2.09 24.16 3.34
N ARG A 231 -2.46 22.94 2.95
CA ARG A 231 -3.78 22.38 3.17
C ARG A 231 -3.74 21.41 4.33
N GLU A 232 -4.43 21.79 5.41
CA GLU A 232 -4.52 20.99 6.62
C GLU A 232 -5.73 20.06 6.57
N PHE A 233 -5.54 18.84 7.09
CA PHE A 233 -6.57 17.83 7.30
C PHE A 233 -6.58 17.47 8.78
N LYS A 234 -7.73 17.64 9.43
CA LYS A 234 -7.91 17.41 10.88
C LYS A 234 -9.25 16.74 11.13
N GLY A 235 -9.31 15.83 12.06
CA GLY A 235 -10.53 15.20 12.52
C GLY A 235 -10.29 14.34 13.74
N PRO A 236 -11.35 13.98 14.48
CA PRO A 236 -11.24 13.18 15.70
C PRO A 236 -10.95 11.70 15.43
N GLU A 237 -11.10 11.26 14.16
CA GLU A 237 -11.04 9.86 13.79
C GLU A 237 -9.60 9.34 13.82
N HIS A 238 -9.46 8.06 14.14
CA HIS A 238 -8.22 7.30 13.97
C HIS A 238 -8.06 6.90 12.49
N LEU A 239 -6.81 6.79 12.00
CA LEU A 239 -6.52 6.43 10.61
C LEU A 239 -7.29 5.19 10.11
N PHE A 240 -7.33 4.13 10.91
CA PHE A 240 -8.01 2.88 10.55
C PHE A 240 -9.54 3.00 10.53
N PHE A 241 -10.13 4.06 11.12
CA PHE A 241 -11.55 4.33 11.00
C PHE A 241 -11.97 4.46 9.53
N PHE A 242 -11.24 5.23 8.73
CA PHE A 242 -11.57 5.45 7.32
C PHE A 242 -11.55 4.16 6.50
N GLU A 243 -10.66 3.24 6.86
CA GLU A 243 -10.55 1.95 6.22
C GLU A 243 -11.71 1.02 6.57
N ALA A 244 -12.05 0.93 7.85
CA ALA A 244 -13.16 0.14 8.34
C ALA A 244 -14.50 0.69 7.82
N GLU A 245 -14.68 2.01 7.86
CA GLU A 245 -15.89 2.69 7.36
C GLU A 245 -16.08 2.45 5.87
N LEU A 246 -15.04 2.64 5.04
CA LEU A 246 -15.14 2.41 3.60
C LEU A 246 -15.46 0.95 3.27
N SER A 247 -14.90 0.00 4.02
CA SER A 247 -15.17 -1.42 3.87
C SER A 247 -16.62 -1.74 4.25
N SER A 248 -17.08 -1.29 5.42
CA SER A 248 -18.43 -1.50 5.91
C SER A 248 -19.48 -0.91 4.96
N GLN A 249 -19.29 0.33 4.52
CA GLN A 249 -20.17 0.99 3.56
C GLN A 249 -20.21 0.29 2.21
N SER A 250 -19.10 -0.30 1.77
CA SER A 250 -19.06 -1.07 0.53
C SER A 250 -19.84 -2.38 0.66
N ILE A 251 -19.69 -3.09 1.77
CA ILE A 251 -20.41 -4.34 2.07
C ILE A 251 -21.92 -4.06 2.15
N LEU A 252 -22.35 -3.04 2.92
CA LEU A 252 -23.75 -2.65 3.06
C LEU A 252 -24.42 -2.23 1.74
N LYS A 253 -23.61 -1.76 0.77
CA LYS A 253 -24.06 -1.43 -0.59
C LYS A 253 -23.86 -2.58 -1.57
N GLU A 254 -23.65 -3.79 -1.09
CA GLU A 254 -23.48 -5.00 -1.90
C GLU A 254 -22.37 -4.87 -2.97
N LYS A 255 -21.31 -4.09 -2.66
CA LYS A 255 -20.13 -3.98 -3.53
C LYS A 255 -19.13 -5.06 -3.15
N GLN A 256 -18.49 -5.67 -4.15
CA GLN A 256 -17.46 -6.67 -3.93
C GLN A 256 -16.08 -6.07 -3.68
N GLN A 257 -15.87 -4.79 -3.98
CA GLN A 257 -14.62 -4.05 -3.75
C GLN A 257 -14.88 -2.57 -3.49
N VAL A 258 -13.89 -1.88 -2.96
CA VAL A 258 -13.93 -0.44 -2.73
C VAL A 258 -13.75 0.37 -4.03
N PRO A 259 -14.31 1.60 -4.10
CA PRO A 259 -14.00 2.51 -5.20
C PRO A 259 -12.57 3.06 -5.08
N HIS A 260 -11.96 3.44 -6.20
CA HIS A 260 -10.77 4.28 -6.20
C HIS A 260 -11.04 5.62 -5.49
N PRO A 261 -10.12 6.14 -4.64
CA PRO A 261 -8.71 5.77 -4.48
C PRO A 261 -8.43 4.61 -3.52
N GLY A 262 -9.40 3.97 -2.91
CA GLY A 262 -9.17 2.72 -2.19
C GLY A 262 -8.52 1.65 -3.09
N MET A 263 -7.90 0.65 -2.48
CA MET A 263 -7.26 -0.44 -3.22
C MET A 263 -8.30 -1.32 -3.89
N THR A 264 -8.46 -1.18 -5.20
CA THR A 264 -9.27 -2.09 -6.02
C THR A 264 -8.51 -3.39 -6.27
N TRP A 265 -9.20 -4.45 -6.67
CA TRP A 265 -8.57 -5.74 -6.96
C TRP A 265 -7.46 -5.63 -8.03
N GLU A 266 -7.72 -4.87 -9.08
CA GLU A 266 -6.74 -4.63 -10.14
C GLU A 266 -5.53 -3.83 -9.62
N ASP A 267 -5.74 -2.89 -8.70
CA ASP A 267 -4.67 -2.10 -8.10
C ASP A 267 -3.81 -2.98 -7.16
N THR A 268 -4.44 -3.84 -6.35
CA THR A 268 -3.74 -4.86 -5.54
C THR A 268 -2.85 -5.74 -6.40
N LEU A 269 -3.40 -6.31 -7.49
CA LEU A 269 -2.63 -7.16 -8.40
C LEU A 269 -1.48 -6.40 -9.06
N GLY A 270 -1.73 -5.19 -9.52
CA GLY A 270 -0.69 -4.34 -10.12
C GLY A 270 0.41 -4.00 -9.10
N ASN A 271 0.07 -3.74 -7.84
CA ASN A 271 1.04 -3.47 -6.78
C ASN A 271 1.91 -4.70 -6.51
N LEU A 272 1.31 -5.86 -6.30
CA LEU A 272 2.04 -7.12 -6.12
C LEU A 272 2.99 -7.42 -7.27
N LYS A 273 2.58 -7.19 -8.52
CA LYS A 273 3.43 -7.37 -9.69
C LYS A 273 4.69 -6.49 -9.66
N VAL A 274 4.56 -5.24 -9.22
CA VAL A 274 5.71 -4.34 -9.10
C VAL A 274 6.62 -4.75 -7.93
N LEU A 275 6.05 -5.21 -6.81
CA LEU A 275 6.83 -5.72 -5.67
C LEU A 275 7.62 -6.98 -6.06
N ASP A 276 7.03 -7.89 -6.85
CA ASP A 276 7.74 -9.06 -7.39
C ASP A 276 8.92 -8.64 -8.28
N GLN A 277 8.71 -7.65 -9.16
CA GLN A 277 9.79 -7.09 -9.98
C GLN A 277 10.89 -6.47 -9.12
N TRP A 278 10.54 -5.74 -8.05
CA TRP A 278 11.52 -5.16 -7.13
C TRP A 278 12.35 -6.24 -6.46
N ARG A 279 11.70 -7.25 -5.86
CA ARG A 279 12.41 -8.39 -5.24
C ARG A 279 13.30 -9.14 -6.22
N GLN A 280 12.85 -9.36 -7.46
CA GLN A 280 13.65 -9.99 -8.52
C GLN A 280 14.92 -9.20 -8.85
N LYS A 281 14.86 -7.86 -8.90
CA LYS A 281 16.01 -6.99 -9.20
C LYS A 281 17.11 -7.05 -8.15
N ILE A 282 16.74 -7.32 -6.90
CA ILE A 282 17.69 -7.48 -5.78
C ILE A 282 18.01 -8.95 -5.46
N ASN A 283 17.57 -9.89 -6.31
CA ASN A 283 17.72 -11.34 -6.11
C ASN A 283 17.11 -11.86 -4.79
N TYR A 284 16.10 -11.19 -4.26
CA TYR A 284 15.37 -11.64 -3.07
C TYR A 284 14.21 -12.55 -3.47
N LYS A 285 14.31 -13.83 -3.12
CA LYS A 285 13.28 -14.85 -3.38
C LYS A 285 12.66 -15.32 -2.07
N LEU A 286 11.35 -15.50 -2.09
CA LEU A 286 10.58 -16.14 -1.03
C LEU A 286 10.44 -17.64 -1.31
N ASN A 287 10.03 -18.40 -0.30
CA ASN A 287 9.71 -19.84 -0.46
C ASN A 287 8.47 -20.05 -1.34
N GLU A 288 7.60 -19.05 -1.41
CA GLU A 288 6.32 -19.04 -2.13
C GLU A 288 6.44 -18.63 -3.61
N ASP A 289 7.62 -18.25 -4.08
CA ASP A 289 7.85 -17.80 -5.47
C ASP A 289 7.89 -18.94 -6.51
#